data_d46d2a3d24d6b8c2caf9fe79141979eb
#
_entry.id   d46d2a3d24d6b8c2caf9fe79141979eb
#
_cell.length_a   1.000
_cell.length_b   1.000
_cell.length_c   1.000
_cell.angle_alpha   90.00
_cell.angle_beta   90.00
_cell.angle_gamma   90.00
#
_symmetry.space_group_name_H-M   'P 1'
#
loop_
_entity.id
_entity.type
_entity.pdbx_description
1 polymer ?
#
loop_
_entity_poly.entity_id
_entity_poly.type
_entity_poly.pdbx_seq_one_letter_code
_entity_poly.pdbx_strand_id
1 'polypeptide(L)'
;MKCAEQDLLLYAVTDRHWLSGRSLRDVVEESLRGGVTMLQLREKTLAEPSFLAEARELQALCRDYHVPFIVNDNVDIALAMDADGVHVGQSDMEALDVRRKLGPDKIIGVSAQTVEQALLAEKHGADYLGVGAVFPTGSKDDADDVSYDTLKAICRAVPGKEESMMRRSALPRVVP
;
A
#
# COMPACT_ATOMS: atom_id res chain seq x y z
N MET A 1 10.60 8.13 -5.65
CA MET A 1 9.54 8.97 -5.04
C MET A 1 9.43 8.57 -3.58
N LYS A 2 9.17 9.48 -2.65
CA LYS A 2 8.93 9.12 -1.23
C LYS A 2 7.45 9.33 -0.94
N CYS A 3 6.84 8.44 -0.17
CA CYS A 3 5.47 8.56 0.28
C CYS A 3 5.30 9.82 1.14
N ALA A 4 4.44 10.74 0.71
CA ALA A 4 4.10 11.94 1.47
C ALA A 4 2.85 11.69 2.34
N GLU A 5 2.62 12.51 3.39
CA GLU A 5 1.44 12.35 4.24
C GLU A 5 0.14 12.52 3.48
N GLN A 6 0.13 13.50 2.61
CA GLN A 6 -1.01 13.76 1.74
C GLN A 6 -1.38 12.58 0.84
N ASP A 7 -0.43 11.71 0.49
CA ASP A 7 -0.71 10.53 -0.32
C ASP A 7 -1.52 9.48 0.45
N LEU A 8 -1.46 9.49 1.79
CA LEU A 8 -2.15 8.54 2.66
C LEU A 8 -3.49 9.02 3.21
N LEU A 9 -3.96 10.22 2.82
CA LEU A 9 -5.21 10.78 3.34
C LEU A 9 -6.44 9.97 2.91
N LEU A 10 -6.46 9.49 1.68
CA LEU A 10 -7.51 8.63 1.15
C LEU A 10 -6.90 7.57 0.24
N TYR A 11 -6.57 6.43 0.83
CA TYR A 11 -5.93 5.32 0.17
C TYR A 11 -6.94 4.29 -0.30
N ALA A 12 -7.19 4.21 -1.59
CA ALA A 12 -8.10 3.24 -2.17
C ALA A 12 -7.37 1.94 -2.53
N VAL A 13 -7.98 0.81 -2.20
CA VAL A 13 -7.53 -0.54 -2.60
C VAL A 13 -8.60 -1.17 -3.47
N THR A 14 -8.24 -1.66 -4.66
CA THR A 14 -9.20 -2.27 -5.57
C THR A 14 -9.67 -3.63 -5.06
N ASP A 15 -10.96 -3.92 -5.30
CA ASP A 15 -11.55 -5.22 -5.04
C ASP A 15 -12.64 -5.50 -6.09
N ARG A 16 -12.50 -6.61 -6.84
CA ARG A 16 -13.47 -6.99 -7.90
C ARG A 16 -14.84 -7.36 -7.36
N HIS A 17 -14.93 -7.75 -6.10
CA HIS A 17 -16.20 -8.09 -5.46
C HIS A 17 -17.23 -6.95 -5.54
N TRP A 18 -16.78 -5.70 -5.48
CA TRP A 18 -17.63 -4.51 -5.40
C TRP A 18 -17.91 -3.84 -6.74
N LEU A 19 -17.49 -4.43 -7.87
CA LEU A 19 -17.66 -3.81 -9.19
C LEU A 19 -19.13 -3.73 -9.65
N SER A 20 -19.99 -4.63 -9.18
CA SER A 20 -21.44 -4.64 -9.54
C SER A 20 -21.70 -4.57 -11.05
N GLY A 21 -20.88 -5.29 -11.83
CA GLY A 21 -20.97 -5.34 -13.31
C GLY A 21 -20.30 -4.17 -14.04
N ARG A 22 -19.65 -3.26 -13.33
CA ARG A 22 -18.88 -2.13 -13.89
C ARG A 22 -17.45 -2.55 -14.21
N SER A 23 -16.76 -1.84 -15.09
CA SER A 23 -15.34 -2.05 -15.29
C SER A 23 -14.53 -1.54 -14.09
N LEU A 24 -13.39 -2.20 -13.79
CA LEU A 24 -12.48 -1.73 -12.72
C LEU A 24 -11.96 -0.33 -13.05
N ARG A 25 -11.68 -0.05 -14.33
CA ARG A 25 -11.23 1.25 -14.80
C ARG A 25 -12.23 2.37 -14.45
N ASP A 26 -13.53 2.16 -14.74
CA ASP A 26 -14.55 3.19 -14.47
C ASP A 26 -14.69 3.47 -12.98
N VAL A 27 -14.66 2.41 -12.15
CA VAL A 27 -14.74 2.56 -10.69
C VAL A 27 -13.50 3.29 -10.14
N VAL A 28 -12.32 2.97 -10.65
CA VAL A 28 -11.08 3.67 -10.28
C VAL A 28 -11.14 5.14 -10.71
N GLU A 29 -11.57 5.44 -11.94
CA GLU A 29 -11.68 6.83 -12.41
C GLU A 29 -12.63 7.66 -11.56
N GLU A 30 -13.79 7.11 -11.18
CA GLU A 30 -14.71 7.80 -10.26
C GLU A 30 -14.09 8.01 -8.88
N SER A 31 -13.34 7.03 -8.36
CA SER A 31 -12.64 7.15 -7.09
C SER A 31 -11.59 8.27 -7.13
N LEU A 32 -10.83 8.36 -8.23
CA LEU A 32 -9.85 9.43 -8.44
C LEU A 32 -10.53 10.82 -8.53
N ARG A 33 -11.65 10.92 -9.25
CA ARG A 33 -12.48 12.14 -9.28
C ARG A 33 -13.03 12.50 -7.90
N GLY A 34 -13.29 11.49 -7.07
CA GLY A 34 -13.74 11.64 -5.68
C GLY A 34 -12.65 12.10 -4.70
N GLY A 35 -11.40 12.21 -5.16
CA GLY A 35 -10.29 12.72 -4.35
C GLY A 35 -9.43 11.67 -3.68
N VAL A 36 -9.39 10.44 -4.21
CA VAL A 36 -8.39 9.43 -3.79
C VAL A 36 -7.00 9.99 -3.97
N THR A 37 -6.16 9.81 -2.95
CA THR A 37 -4.80 10.35 -2.90
C THR A 37 -3.71 9.30 -3.11
N MET A 38 -4.05 8.01 -3.03
CA MET A 38 -3.20 6.87 -3.39
C MET A 38 -4.08 5.71 -3.84
N LEU A 39 -3.68 4.99 -4.88
CA LEU A 39 -4.40 3.81 -5.38
C LEU A 39 -3.54 2.57 -5.29
N GLN A 40 -4.08 1.49 -4.73
CA GLN A 40 -3.47 0.16 -4.75
C GLN A 40 -4.28 -0.79 -5.65
N LEU A 41 -3.63 -1.35 -6.66
CA LEU A 41 -4.18 -2.46 -7.43
C LEU A 41 -3.94 -3.77 -6.70
N ARG A 42 -5.01 -4.36 -6.17
CA ARG A 42 -5.01 -5.68 -5.56
C ARG A 42 -5.71 -6.66 -6.49
N GLU A 43 -4.92 -7.58 -7.04
CA GLU A 43 -5.39 -8.60 -7.98
C GLU A 43 -4.88 -9.97 -7.55
N LYS A 44 -5.80 -10.92 -7.38
CA LYS A 44 -5.48 -12.27 -6.89
C LYS A 44 -5.71 -13.38 -7.92
N THR A 45 -6.42 -13.07 -9.00
CA THR A 45 -6.97 -14.11 -9.90
C THR A 45 -6.52 -13.99 -11.34
N LEU A 46 -6.00 -12.84 -11.77
CA LEU A 46 -5.54 -12.67 -13.15
C LEU A 46 -4.21 -13.34 -13.41
N ALA A 47 -4.09 -13.96 -14.58
CA ALA A 47 -2.80 -14.37 -15.11
C ALA A 47 -1.90 -13.14 -15.33
N GLU A 48 -0.60 -13.34 -15.18
CA GLU A 48 0.39 -12.25 -15.19
C GLU A 48 0.31 -11.32 -16.42
N PRO A 49 0.13 -11.80 -17.68
CA PRO A 49 0.01 -10.89 -18.82
C PRO A 49 -1.21 -9.96 -18.73
N SER A 50 -2.36 -10.50 -18.26
CA SER A 50 -3.58 -9.72 -18.10
C SER A 50 -3.47 -8.75 -16.93
N PHE A 51 -2.83 -9.16 -15.83
CA PHE A 51 -2.54 -8.31 -14.70
C PHE A 51 -1.67 -7.13 -15.11
N LEU A 52 -0.57 -7.38 -15.84
CA LEU A 52 0.33 -6.32 -16.31
C LEU A 52 -0.38 -5.32 -17.23
N ALA A 53 -1.25 -5.81 -18.13
CA ALA A 53 -2.01 -4.95 -19.04
C ALA A 53 -2.96 -4.03 -18.27
N GLU A 54 -3.75 -4.57 -17.34
CA GLU A 54 -4.67 -3.81 -16.49
C GLU A 54 -3.91 -2.83 -15.57
N ALA A 55 -2.81 -3.28 -14.98
CA ALA A 55 -1.98 -2.44 -14.12
C ALA A 55 -1.44 -1.21 -14.87
N ARG A 56 -0.99 -1.38 -16.13
CA ARG A 56 -0.53 -0.26 -16.97
C ARG A 56 -1.66 0.72 -17.32
N GLU A 57 -2.86 0.22 -17.60
CA GLU A 57 -4.03 1.06 -17.86
C GLU A 57 -4.36 1.92 -16.65
N LEU A 58 -4.44 1.31 -15.46
CA LEU A 58 -4.76 2.02 -14.23
C LEU A 58 -3.63 2.96 -13.79
N GLN A 59 -2.36 2.59 -14.00
CA GLN A 59 -1.24 3.48 -13.74
C GLN A 59 -1.30 4.74 -14.61
N ALA A 60 -1.62 4.59 -15.91
CA ALA A 60 -1.75 5.74 -16.79
C ALA A 60 -2.86 6.68 -16.29
N LEU A 61 -4.00 6.11 -15.90
CA LEU A 61 -5.11 6.86 -15.32
C LEU A 61 -4.70 7.58 -14.02
N CYS A 62 -4.04 6.91 -13.08
CA CYS A 62 -3.53 7.52 -11.85
C CYS A 62 -2.55 8.67 -12.13
N ARG A 63 -1.72 8.53 -13.14
CA ARG A 63 -0.77 9.56 -13.57
C ARG A 63 -1.46 10.83 -14.06
N ASP A 64 -2.58 10.71 -14.79
CA ASP A 64 -3.39 11.85 -15.24
C ASP A 64 -3.99 12.65 -14.07
N TYR A 65 -4.25 11.96 -12.95
CA TYR A 65 -4.74 12.56 -11.71
C TYR A 65 -3.64 12.92 -10.71
N HIS A 66 -2.36 12.67 -11.03
CA HIS A 66 -1.20 12.86 -10.14
C HIS A 66 -1.28 12.06 -8.83
N VAL A 67 -1.87 10.87 -8.88
CA VAL A 67 -2.05 9.96 -7.75
C VAL A 67 -1.03 8.82 -7.84
N PRO A 68 -0.25 8.52 -6.78
CA PRO A 68 0.66 7.38 -6.75
C PRO A 68 -0.07 6.05 -6.95
N PHE A 69 0.52 5.17 -7.78
CA PHE A 69 0.00 3.85 -8.11
C PHE A 69 0.83 2.76 -7.45
N ILE A 70 0.20 1.95 -6.62
CA ILE A 70 0.82 0.88 -5.83
C ILE A 70 0.35 -0.49 -6.34
N VAL A 71 1.27 -1.42 -6.54
CA VAL A 71 0.95 -2.83 -6.85
C VAL A 71 0.94 -3.64 -5.57
N ASN A 72 -0.11 -4.45 -5.36
CA ASN A 72 -0.18 -5.33 -4.20
C ASN A 72 0.59 -6.64 -4.48
N ASP A 73 1.46 -7.05 -3.55
CA ASP A 73 2.21 -8.31 -3.46
C ASP A 73 3.20 -8.58 -4.62
N ASN A 74 2.86 -8.25 -5.86
CA ASN A 74 3.64 -8.64 -7.03
C ASN A 74 4.76 -7.63 -7.37
N VAL A 75 5.93 -7.85 -6.78
CA VAL A 75 7.13 -7.01 -6.98
C VAL A 75 7.62 -7.05 -8.43
N ASP A 76 7.50 -8.19 -9.11
CA ASP A 76 7.99 -8.34 -10.48
C ASP A 76 7.12 -7.55 -11.48
N ILE A 77 5.80 -7.55 -11.29
CA ILE A 77 4.88 -6.66 -12.03
C ILE A 77 5.20 -5.19 -11.77
N ALA A 78 5.41 -4.82 -10.50
CA ALA A 78 5.76 -3.43 -10.16
C ALA A 78 7.04 -2.97 -10.85
N LEU A 79 8.06 -3.82 -10.93
CA LEU A 79 9.30 -3.56 -11.66
C LEU A 79 9.07 -3.47 -13.17
N ALA A 80 8.34 -4.43 -13.76
CA ALA A 80 8.11 -4.51 -15.20
C ALA A 80 7.36 -3.30 -15.78
N MET A 81 6.56 -2.63 -14.95
CA MET A 81 5.78 -1.45 -15.34
C MET A 81 6.32 -0.13 -14.77
N ASP A 82 7.39 -0.17 -14.00
CA ASP A 82 7.94 0.99 -13.28
C ASP A 82 6.88 1.67 -12.38
N ALA A 83 6.15 0.87 -11.59
CA ALA A 83 5.13 1.38 -10.66
C ALA A 83 5.75 2.35 -9.63
N ASP A 84 4.92 3.22 -9.04
CA ASP A 84 5.39 4.13 -7.99
C ASP A 84 5.80 3.39 -6.72
N GLY A 85 5.20 2.20 -6.47
CA GLY A 85 5.59 1.36 -5.35
C GLY A 85 4.85 0.03 -5.28
N VAL A 86 5.08 -0.68 -4.18
CA VAL A 86 4.40 -1.94 -3.83
C VAL A 86 3.88 -1.90 -2.40
N HIS A 87 2.85 -2.70 -2.15
CA HIS A 87 2.41 -3.04 -0.80
C HIS A 87 2.51 -4.55 -0.61
N VAL A 88 3.19 -5.00 0.44
CA VAL A 88 3.40 -6.43 0.72
C VAL A 88 2.84 -6.82 2.10
N GLY A 89 2.38 -8.05 2.20
CA GLY A 89 1.95 -8.68 3.46
C GLY A 89 3.10 -9.39 4.18
N GLN A 90 2.77 -10.10 5.27
CA GLN A 90 3.77 -10.82 6.09
C GLN A 90 4.22 -12.14 5.46
N SER A 91 3.40 -12.73 4.58
CA SER A 91 3.70 -13.98 3.85
C SER A 91 4.42 -13.75 2.53
N ASP A 92 4.56 -12.50 2.11
CA ASP A 92 5.17 -12.10 0.86
C ASP A 92 6.68 -11.89 1.03
N MET A 93 7.31 -11.32 0.02
CA MET A 93 8.73 -11.01 0.11
C MET A 93 9.00 -10.03 1.27
N GLU A 94 10.03 -10.31 2.10
CA GLU A 94 10.41 -9.39 3.19
C GLU A 94 10.71 -7.99 2.66
N ALA A 95 10.27 -6.95 3.39
CA ALA A 95 10.43 -5.55 2.99
C ALA A 95 11.90 -5.18 2.63
N LEU A 96 12.87 -5.81 3.28
CA LEU A 96 14.29 -5.63 2.97
C LEU A 96 14.64 -6.10 1.56
N ASP A 97 14.12 -7.26 1.13
CA ASP A 97 14.38 -7.80 -0.20
C ASP A 97 13.61 -7.03 -1.26
N VAL A 98 12.38 -6.57 -0.93
CA VAL A 98 11.62 -5.64 -1.77
C VAL A 98 12.40 -4.35 -1.99
N ARG A 99 12.96 -3.76 -0.93
CA ARG A 99 13.78 -2.53 -1.02
C ARG A 99 15.03 -2.75 -1.87
N ARG A 100 15.70 -3.89 -1.74
CA ARG A 100 16.86 -4.24 -2.58
C ARG A 100 16.51 -4.36 -4.06
N LYS A 101 15.35 -4.96 -4.38
CA LYS A 101 14.87 -5.11 -5.77
C LYS A 101 14.40 -3.80 -6.38
N LEU A 102 13.60 -3.02 -5.66
CA LEU A 102 12.96 -1.80 -6.18
C LEU A 102 13.85 -0.56 -6.11
N GLY A 103 14.92 -0.60 -5.30
CA GLY A 103 15.78 0.54 -5.08
C GLY A 103 15.21 1.57 -4.10
N PRO A 104 15.93 2.70 -3.86
CA PRO A 104 15.63 3.64 -2.78
C PRO A 104 14.45 4.58 -3.07
N ASP A 105 14.03 4.71 -4.33
CA ASP A 105 13.09 5.74 -4.77
C ASP A 105 11.64 5.29 -4.88
N LYS A 106 11.38 3.97 -4.78
CA LYS A 106 10.04 3.40 -4.84
C LYS A 106 9.38 3.37 -3.47
N ILE A 107 8.07 3.55 -3.44
CA ILE A 107 7.26 3.48 -2.22
C ILE A 107 7.09 2.01 -1.83
N ILE A 108 7.33 1.69 -0.57
CA ILE A 108 7.08 0.36 0.00
C ILE A 108 6.13 0.49 1.18
N GLY A 109 4.95 -0.10 1.04
CA GLY A 109 4.01 -0.33 2.11
C GLY A 109 4.13 -1.74 2.65
N VAL A 110 3.92 -1.91 3.95
CA VAL A 110 3.95 -3.23 4.61
C VAL A 110 2.76 -3.37 5.53
N SER A 111 2.02 -4.49 5.42
CA SER A 111 0.99 -4.84 6.40
C SER A 111 1.64 -5.23 7.72
N ALA A 112 1.10 -4.76 8.85
CA ALA A 112 1.55 -5.13 10.18
C ALA A 112 0.35 -5.30 11.13
N GLN A 113 0.38 -6.36 11.95
CA GLN A 113 -0.67 -6.70 12.92
C GLN A 113 -0.13 -6.68 14.35
N THR A 114 1.20 -6.64 14.53
CA THR A 114 1.86 -6.56 15.83
C THR A 114 2.92 -5.45 15.85
N VAL A 115 3.31 -5.05 17.05
CA VAL A 115 4.38 -4.06 17.26
C VAL A 115 5.71 -4.56 16.68
N GLU A 116 6.01 -5.84 16.84
CA GLU A 116 7.24 -6.47 16.34
C GLU A 116 7.31 -6.42 14.81
N GLN A 117 6.20 -6.74 14.14
CA GLN A 117 6.09 -6.65 12.68
C GLN A 117 6.27 -5.21 12.20
N ALA A 118 5.66 -4.25 12.88
CA ALA A 118 5.77 -2.83 12.56
C ALA A 118 7.22 -2.32 12.68
N LEU A 119 7.91 -2.64 13.78
CA LEU A 119 9.31 -2.28 13.99
C LEU A 119 10.25 -2.94 12.97
N LEU A 120 9.96 -4.20 12.59
CA LEU A 120 10.74 -4.90 11.59
C LEU A 120 10.55 -4.27 10.20
N ALA A 121 9.32 -3.95 9.83
CA ALA A 121 9.02 -3.27 8.57
C ALA A 121 9.69 -1.90 8.48
N GLU A 122 9.66 -1.10 9.56
CA GLU A 122 10.39 0.18 9.65
C GLU A 122 11.89 -0.02 9.43
N LYS A 123 12.49 -0.96 10.16
CA LYS A 123 13.94 -1.29 10.07
C LYS A 123 14.32 -1.71 8.65
N HIS A 124 13.43 -2.39 7.93
CA HIS A 124 13.64 -2.86 6.56
C HIS A 124 13.30 -1.82 5.49
N GLY A 125 12.95 -0.60 5.87
CA GLY A 125 12.79 0.54 4.98
C GLY A 125 11.40 0.66 4.36
N ALA A 126 10.34 0.21 5.04
CA ALA A 126 8.97 0.55 4.69
C ALA A 126 8.75 2.06 4.77
N ASP A 127 8.01 2.61 3.82
CA ASP A 127 7.64 4.04 3.79
C ASP A 127 6.33 4.29 4.54
N TYR A 128 5.45 3.29 4.62
CA TYR A 128 4.23 3.31 5.42
C TYR A 128 3.83 1.90 5.87
N LEU A 129 2.98 1.82 6.89
CA LEU A 129 2.41 0.59 7.41
C LEU A 129 0.90 0.55 7.18
N GLY A 130 0.40 -0.58 6.69
CA GLY A 130 -1.02 -0.92 6.70
C GLY A 130 -1.34 -1.72 7.97
N VAL A 131 -2.08 -1.12 8.90
CA VAL A 131 -2.43 -1.79 10.16
C VAL A 131 -3.91 -2.12 10.17
N GLY A 132 -4.24 -3.39 10.17
CA GLY A 132 -5.64 -3.84 10.13
C GLY A 132 -5.78 -5.37 10.06
N ALA A 133 -7.04 -5.89 10.14
CA ALA A 133 -8.25 -5.06 10.13
C ALA A 133 -8.60 -4.59 11.55
N VAL A 134 -8.85 -3.29 11.74
CA VAL A 134 -9.30 -2.71 13.02
C VAL A 134 -10.82 -2.82 13.16
N PHE A 135 -11.53 -2.92 12.03
CA PHE A 135 -12.96 -3.16 11.95
C PHE A 135 -13.23 -4.44 11.16
N PRO A 136 -14.29 -5.19 11.49
CA PRO A 136 -14.67 -6.39 10.74
C PRO A 136 -14.77 -6.08 9.24
N THR A 137 -14.13 -6.91 8.41
CA THR A 137 -14.11 -6.75 6.96
C THR A 137 -14.35 -8.07 6.25
N GLY A 138 -15.08 -8.02 5.13
CA GLY A 138 -15.25 -9.14 4.21
C GLY A 138 -14.29 -9.09 3.00
N SER A 139 -13.39 -8.12 2.95
CA SER A 139 -12.49 -7.91 1.80
C SER A 139 -11.18 -8.71 1.90
N LYS A 140 -10.85 -9.23 3.07
CA LYS A 140 -9.65 -10.06 3.34
C LYS A 140 -10.04 -11.25 4.20
N ASP A 141 -9.96 -12.47 3.63
CA ASP A 141 -10.27 -13.72 4.33
C ASP A 141 -9.20 -14.09 5.37
N ASP A 142 -8.01 -13.52 5.26
CA ASP A 142 -6.81 -13.77 6.07
C ASP A 142 -6.42 -12.59 6.99
N ALA A 143 -7.32 -11.61 7.16
CA ALA A 143 -7.07 -10.50 8.07
C ALA A 143 -7.47 -10.89 9.51
N ASP A 144 -6.48 -11.11 10.36
CA ASP A 144 -6.70 -11.16 11.80
C ASP A 144 -7.16 -9.78 12.31
N ASP A 145 -8.08 -9.79 13.27
CA ASP A 145 -8.56 -8.57 13.90
C ASP A 145 -7.44 -7.89 14.71
N VAL A 146 -7.15 -6.65 14.39
CA VAL A 146 -6.22 -5.82 15.17
C VAL A 146 -7.00 -4.95 16.14
N SER A 147 -6.79 -5.15 17.45
CA SER A 147 -7.46 -4.34 18.46
C SER A 147 -7.04 -2.87 18.40
N TYR A 148 -7.91 -1.98 18.86
CA TYR A 148 -7.59 -0.55 18.96
C TYR A 148 -6.38 -0.28 19.87
N ASP A 149 -6.19 -1.10 20.92
CA ASP A 149 -5.02 -0.98 21.79
C ASP A 149 -3.73 -1.44 21.08
N THR A 150 -3.81 -2.47 20.24
CA THR A 150 -2.69 -2.89 19.39
C THR A 150 -2.34 -1.79 18.37
N LEU A 151 -3.34 -1.19 17.69
CA LEU A 151 -3.11 -0.06 16.80
C LEU A 151 -2.39 1.10 17.52
N LYS A 152 -2.86 1.48 18.72
CA LYS A 152 -2.21 2.50 19.54
C LYS A 152 -0.77 2.14 19.91
N ALA A 153 -0.52 0.87 20.25
CA ALA A 153 0.82 0.41 20.59
C ALA A 153 1.76 0.50 19.38
N ILE A 154 1.30 0.12 18.19
CA ILE A 154 2.05 0.26 16.94
C ILE A 154 2.34 1.74 16.65
N CYS A 155 1.36 2.63 16.73
CA CYS A 155 1.55 4.07 16.50
C CYS A 155 2.56 4.71 17.47
N ARG A 156 2.62 4.22 18.71
CA ARG A 156 3.62 4.68 19.69
C ARG A 156 5.02 4.12 19.44
N ALA A 157 5.10 2.87 18.97
CA ALA A 157 6.37 2.20 18.71
C ALA A 157 7.04 2.72 17.43
N VAL A 158 6.23 3.10 16.43
CA VAL A 158 6.68 3.64 15.13
C VAL A 158 6.10 5.05 14.98
N PRO A 159 6.68 6.06 15.61
CA PRO A 159 6.18 7.42 15.57
C PRO A 159 6.33 8.00 14.16
N GLY A 160 5.26 8.61 13.66
CA GLY A 160 5.27 9.35 12.38
C GLY A 160 6.23 10.53 12.42
N LYS A 161 6.53 11.10 11.25
CA LYS A 161 7.56 12.15 11.07
C LYS A 161 7.37 13.44 11.89
N GLU A 162 6.20 13.73 12.43
CA GLU A 162 5.98 14.95 13.20
C GLU A 162 6.81 15.02 14.48
N GLU A 163 7.06 13.89 15.15
CA GLU A 163 7.98 13.84 16.29
C GLU A 163 9.46 13.74 15.87
N SER A 164 9.74 13.45 14.61
CA SER A 164 11.10 13.21 14.10
C SER A 164 11.71 14.40 13.37
N MET A 165 11.14 15.59 13.40
CA MET A 165 11.85 16.79 12.90
C MET A 165 13.19 17.02 13.59
N MET A 166 13.46 16.32 14.69
CA MET A 166 14.79 16.25 15.33
C MET A 166 15.64 15.06 14.93
N ARG A 167 15.12 14.06 14.17
CA ARG A 167 15.91 12.91 13.71
C ARG A 167 15.70 12.72 12.21
N ARG A 168 16.76 12.94 11.47
CA ARG A 168 16.83 12.72 10.02
C ARG A 168 16.62 11.25 9.71
N SER A 169 15.61 10.91 9.02
CA SER A 169 15.41 9.84 8.02
C SER A 169 13.94 9.44 7.94
N ALA A 170 13.53 8.96 6.78
CA ALA A 170 12.15 8.62 6.50
C ALA A 170 11.65 7.50 7.43
N LEU A 171 10.77 7.81 8.36
CA LEU A 171 10.05 6.82 9.16
C LEU A 171 8.78 6.39 8.42
N PRO A 172 8.39 5.10 8.49
CA PRO A 172 7.15 4.63 7.91
C PRO A 172 5.93 5.25 8.60
N ARG A 173 4.84 5.36 7.86
CA ARG A 173 3.58 5.92 8.35
C ARG A 173 2.57 4.80 8.54
N VAL A 174 1.74 4.93 9.55
CA VAL A 174 0.68 3.96 9.85
C VAL A 174 -0.62 4.43 9.20
N VAL A 175 -1.23 3.55 8.39
CA VAL A 175 -2.56 3.74 7.81
C VAL A 175 -3.47 2.70 8.47
N PRO A 176 -4.56 3.13 9.12
CA PRO A 176 -5.53 2.22 9.74
C PRO A 176 -6.35 1.44 8.73
#